data_6dfe9e697be6decb0cce4289612777ed
#
_entry.id   6dfe9e697be6decb0cce4289612777ed
#
_cell.length_a   1.000
_cell.length_b   1.000
_cell.length_c   1.000
_cell.angle_alpha   90.00
_cell.angle_beta   90.00
_cell.angle_gamma   90.00
#
_symmetry.space_group_name_H-M   'P 1'
#
loop_
_entity.id
_entity.type
_entity.pdbx_description
1 polymer ?
#
loop_
_entity_poly.entity_id
_entity_poly.type
_entity_poly.pdbx_seq_one_letter_code
_entity_poly.pdbx_strand_id
1 'polypeptide(L)'
;MAVSTGINFDEPIPQMIERLKSEHVIFESKLVQVEDNLKNNNVKQAAEIIQSINERIDRHAVEEEARLMRVIMHKAKNESSESIKIMQEHTWVIKSLKSNLLFFERARSHNSSLSSDSKDFKDAKKNINEFVINLRKHFEEEEQIVFPLTLRAEATN
;
A
#
# COMPACT_ATOMS: atom_id res chain seq x y z
N MET A 1 -29.44 -3.93 -4.14
CA MET A 1 -28.43 -3.09 -4.74
C MET A 1 -27.06 -3.73 -4.59
N ALA A 2 -26.43 -4.00 -5.68
CA ALA A 2 -25.13 -4.62 -5.62
C ALA A 2 -24.19 -3.68 -4.88
N VAL A 3 -23.62 -4.16 -3.81
CA VAL A 3 -22.50 -3.46 -3.21
C VAL A 3 -21.42 -3.51 -4.28
N SER A 4 -21.22 -2.40 -4.89
CA SER A 4 -20.16 -2.24 -5.83
C SER A 4 -18.87 -2.70 -5.15
N THR A 5 -18.21 -3.71 -5.68
CA THR A 5 -16.86 -4.04 -5.29
C THR A 5 -15.94 -2.87 -5.63
N GLY A 6 -16.50 -1.86 -6.26
CA GLY A 6 -15.88 -0.59 -6.47
C GLY A 6 -14.98 -0.49 -7.68
N ILE A 7 -14.84 -1.53 -8.48
CA ILE A 7 -14.01 -1.42 -9.69
C ILE A 7 -14.87 -0.89 -10.82
N ASN A 8 -14.54 0.31 -11.29
CA ASN A 8 -15.20 0.92 -12.43
C ASN A 8 -14.40 0.62 -13.70
N PHE A 9 -14.82 -0.38 -14.44
CA PHE A 9 -14.14 -0.78 -15.68
C PHE A 9 -14.35 0.22 -16.82
N ASP A 10 -15.26 1.17 -16.66
CA ASP A 10 -15.52 2.22 -17.66
C ASP A 10 -14.65 3.47 -17.46
N GLU A 11 -13.97 3.57 -16.33
CA GLU A 11 -13.08 4.70 -16.08
C GLU A 11 -11.89 4.66 -17.04
N PRO A 12 -11.61 5.73 -17.81
CA PRO A 12 -10.43 5.75 -18.68
C PRO A 12 -9.13 5.56 -17.89
N ILE A 13 -8.20 4.81 -18.42
CA ILE A 13 -6.93 4.50 -17.76
C ILE A 13 -6.17 5.75 -17.33
N PRO A 14 -5.99 6.79 -18.17
CA PRO A 14 -5.28 8.00 -17.72
C PRO A 14 -5.94 8.67 -16.52
N GLN A 15 -7.26 8.69 -16.49
CA GLN A 15 -8.03 9.26 -15.40
C GLN A 15 -7.87 8.44 -14.12
N MET A 16 -7.91 7.12 -14.26
CA MET A 16 -7.69 6.21 -13.15
C MET A 16 -6.30 6.39 -12.53
N ILE A 17 -5.28 6.53 -13.37
CA ILE A 17 -3.91 6.75 -12.90
C ILE A 17 -3.79 8.05 -12.10
N GLU A 18 -4.43 9.13 -12.56
CA GLU A 18 -4.42 10.38 -11.80
C GLU A 18 -5.10 10.22 -10.44
N ARG A 19 -6.18 9.45 -10.39
CA ARG A 19 -6.86 9.15 -9.13
C ARG A 19 -5.97 8.32 -8.19
N LEU A 20 -5.29 7.31 -8.72
CA LEU A 20 -4.37 6.48 -7.94
C LEU A 20 -3.19 7.28 -7.40
N LYS A 21 -2.66 8.21 -8.20
CA LYS A 21 -1.62 9.13 -7.72
C LYS A 21 -2.12 10.01 -6.58
N SER A 22 -3.37 10.47 -6.66
CA SER A 22 -3.98 11.24 -5.58
C SER A 22 -4.10 10.42 -4.30
N GLU A 23 -4.40 9.13 -4.43
CA GLU A 23 -4.42 8.23 -3.29
C GLU A 23 -3.02 8.06 -2.69
N HIS A 24 -1.98 8.00 -3.51
CA HIS A 24 -0.59 7.97 -3.03
C HIS A 24 -0.27 9.19 -2.17
N VAL A 25 -0.75 10.37 -2.54
CA VAL A 25 -0.55 11.58 -1.74
C VAL A 25 -1.20 11.44 -0.37
N ILE A 26 -2.40 10.87 -0.32
CA ILE A 26 -3.10 10.63 0.95
C ILE A 26 -2.32 9.61 1.79
N PHE A 27 -1.87 8.51 1.20
CA PHE A 27 -1.08 7.51 1.90
C PHE A 27 0.23 8.10 2.42
N GLU A 28 0.92 8.92 1.63
CA GLU A 28 2.17 9.56 2.05
C GLU A 28 1.94 10.47 3.26
N SER A 29 0.87 11.24 3.26
CA SER A 29 0.51 12.08 4.39
C SER A 29 0.32 11.24 5.66
N LYS A 30 -0.33 10.08 5.54
CA LYS A 30 -0.51 9.17 6.67
C LYS A 30 0.81 8.55 7.12
N LEU A 31 1.69 8.22 6.19
CA LEU A 31 3.02 7.68 6.54
C LEU A 31 3.86 8.69 7.31
N VAL A 32 3.79 9.97 6.95
CA VAL A 32 4.46 11.03 7.71
C VAL A 32 3.92 11.09 9.13
N GLN A 33 2.59 10.98 9.31
CA GLN A 33 1.99 10.95 10.64
C GLN A 33 2.44 9.73 11.43
N VAL A 34 2.57 8.58 10.78
CA VAL A 34 3.11 7.38 11.42
C VAL A 34 4.53 7.64 11.93
N GLU A 35 5.38 8.20 11.08
CA GLU A 35 6.75 8.50 11.47
C GLU A 35 6.84 9.47 12.64
N ASP A 36 6.03 10.51 12.62
CA ASP A 36 6.00 11.50 13.70
C ASP A 36 5.57 10.85 15.01
N ASN A 37 4.57 9.99 14.97
CA ASN A 37 4.14 9.26 16.17
C ASN A 37 5.21 8.30 16.68
N LEU A 38 5.96 7.67 15.80
CA LEU A 38 7.07 6.80 16.21
C LEU A 38 8.17 7.60 16.87
N LYS A 39 8.49 8.78 16.35
CA LYS A 39 9.50 9.67 16.97
C LYS A 39 9.10 10.08 18.39
N ASN A 40 7.81 10.23 18.61
CA ASN A 40 7.25 10.60 19.92
C ASN A 40 6.92 9.37 20.77
N ASN A 41 7.37 8.18 20.36
CA ASN A 41 7.12 6.92 21.04
C ASN A 41 5.64 6.59 21.20
N ASN A 42 4.81 7.09 20.30
CA ASN A 42 3.36 6.83 20.31
C ASN A 42 3.02 5.72 19.32
N VAL A 43 3.41 4.50 19.68
CA VAL A 43 3.22 3.31 18.81
C VAL A 43 1.73 3.01 18.61
N LYS A 44 0.90 3.19 19.63
CA LYS A 44 -0.53 2.95 19.53
C LYS A 44 -1.17 3.80 18.45
N GLN A 45 -0.86 5.10 18.44
CA GLN A 45 -1.41 6.01 17.44
C GLN A 45 -0.87 5.68 16.04
N ALA A 46 0.41 5.33 15.95
CA ALA A 46 1.00 4.90 14.68
C ALA A 46 0.27 3.67 14.13
N ALA A 47 -0.02 2.70 14.98
CA ALA A 47 -0.75 1.47 14.59
C ALA A 47 -2.17 1.79 14.10
N GLU A 48 -2.84 2.73 14.74
CA GLU A 48 -4.19 3.15 14.33
C GLU A 48 -4.17 3.79 12.94
N ILE A 49 -3.14 4.58 12.64
CA ILE A 49 -2.98 5.18 11.32
C ILE A 49 -2.71 4.11 10.27
N ILE A 50 -1.88 3.12 10.59
CA ILE A 50 -1.62 1.99 9.68
C ILE A 50 -2.92 1.22 9.41
N GLN A 51 -3.76 1.04 10.41
CA GLN A 51 -5.06 0.39 10.20
C GLN A 51 -5.92 1.19 9.20
N SER A 52 -5.89 2.52 9.27
CA SER A 52 -6.62 3.35 8.32
C SER A 52 -6.05 3.24 6.90
N ILE A 53 -4.75 3.01 6.78
CA ILE A 53 -4.14 2.73 5.47
C ILE A 53 -4.65 1.38 4.94
N ASN A 54 -4.70 0.37 5.80
CA ASN A 54 -5.17 -0.97 5.42
C ASN A 54 -6.58 -0.95 4.82
N GLU A 55 -7.47 -0.15 5.36
CA GLU A 55 -8.84 -0.07 4.86
C GLU A 55 -8.92 0.39 3.40
N ARG A 56 -7.93 1.12 2.93
CA ARG A 56 -7.91 1.67 1.57
C ARG A 56 -6.95 0.97 0.63
N ILE A 57 -5.86 0.43 1.16
CA ILE A 57 -4.79 -0.09 0.31
C ILE A 57 -5.18 -1.39 -0.38
N ASP A 58 -6.00 -2.22 0.24
CA ASP A 58 -6.51 -3.44 -0.38
C ASP A 58 -7.25 -3.11 -1.67
N ARG A 59 -8.14 -2.13 -1.62
CA ARG A 59 -8.90 -1.70 -2.80
C ARG A 59 -8.00 -1.09 -3.86
N HIS A 60 -7.05 -0.25 -3.45
CA HIS A 60 -6.08 0.37 -4.34
C HIS A 60 -5.30 -0.70 -5.11
N ALA A 61 -4.78 -1.70 -4.41
CA ALA A 61 -4.04 -2.79 -5.03
C ALA A 61 -4.91 -3.64 -5.97
N VAL A 62 -6.15 -3.94 -5.57
CA VAL A 62 -7.08 -4.71 -6.40
C VAL A 62 -7.40 -3.96 -7.69
N GLU A 63 -7.63 -2.66 -7.62
CA GLU A 63 -7.89 -1.85 -8.81
C GLU A 63 -6.69 -1.85 -9.76
N GLU A 64 -5.47 -1.72 -9.21
CA GLU A 64 -4.26 -1.77 -10.03
C GLU A 64 -4.10 -3.12 -10.71
N GLU A 65 -4.29 -4.20 -9.98
CA GLU A 65 -4.18 -5.55 -10.55
C GLU A 65 -5.26 -5.83 -11.60
N ALA A 66 -6.49 -5.46 -11.31
CA ALA A 66 -7.61 -5.73 -12.20
C ALA A 66 -7.57 -4.92 -13.50
N ARG A 67 -6.94 -3.76 -13.47
CA ARG A 67 -6.97 -2.85 -14.60
C ARG A 67 -5.59 -2.56 -15.19
N LEU A 68 -4.65 -2.05 -14.40
CA LEU A 68 -3.35 -1.63 -14.91
C LEU A 68 -2.48 -2.83 -15.29
N MET A 69 -2.33 -3.78 -14.38
CA MET A 69 -1.51 -4.96 -14.64
C MET A 69 -2.07 -5.77 -15.81
N ARG A 70 -3.38 -5.84 -15.91
CA ARG A 70 -4.03 -6.56 -17.00
C ARG A 70 -3.72 -5.94 -18.35
N VAL A 71 -3.75 -4.62 -18.44
CA VAL A 71 -3.38 -3.91 -19.68
C VAL A 71 -1.92 -4.22 -20.05
N ILE A 72 -1.02 -4.14 -19.08
CA ILE A 72 0.39 -4.42 -19.33
C ILE A 72 0.60 -5.85 -19.82
N MET A 73 -0.03 -6.82 -19.18
CA MET A 73 0.12 -8.22 -19.55
C MET A 73 -0.43 -8.52 -20.94
N HIS A 74 -1.49 -7.84 -21.36
CA HIS A 74 -2.07 -8.05 -22.68
C HIS A 74 -1.35 -7.33 -23.80
N LYS A 75 -0.88 -6.11 -23.53
CA LYS A 75 -0.38 -5.22 -24.59
C LYS A 75 1.13 -5.02 -24.56
N ALA A 76 1.79 -5.34 -23.45
CA ALA A 76 3.23 -5.16 -23.28
C ALA A 76 3.89 -6.47 -22.85
N LYS A 77 3.74 -7.52 -23.68
CA LYS A 77 4.23 -8.87 -23.34
C LYS A 77 5.72 -8.92 -23.05
N ASN A 78 6.51 -8.09 -23.73
CA ASN A 78 7.96 -8.06 -23.52
C ASN A 78 8.35 -7.48 -22.17
N GLU A 79 7.42 -6.80 -21.49
CA GLU A 79 7.64 -6.14 -20.21
C GLU A 79 6.85 -6.79 -19.09
N SER A 80 6.28 -7.99 -19.35
CA SER A 80 5.44 -8.69 -18.36
C SER A 80 6.22 -9.10 -17.10
N SER A 81 7.53 -9.27 -17.19
CA SER A 81 8.37 -9.59 -16.03
C SER A 81 8.30 -8.46 -14.98
N GLU A 82 8.28 -7.20 -15.42
CA GLU A 82 8.13 -6.06 -14.52
C GLU A 82 6.77 -6.08 -13.82
N SER A 83 5.71 -6.40 -14.58
CA SER A 83 4.35 -6.51 -14.04
C SER A 83 4.27 -7.60 -12.98
N ILE A 84 4.86 -8.76 -13.24
CA ILE A 84 4.86 -9.87 -12.29
C ILE A 84 5.58 -9.47 -11.01
N LYS A 85 6.71 -8.80 -11.12
CA LYS A 85 7.46 -8.32 -9.98
C LYS A 85 6.62 -7.37 -9.12
N ILE A 86 5.94 -6.42 -9.76
CA ILE A 86 5.08 -5.45 -9.06
C ILE A 86 3.92 -6.16 -8.37
N MET A 87 3.30 -7.15 -9.01
CA MET A 87 2.23 -7.93 -8.40
C MET A 87 2.72 -8.69 -7.18
N GLN A 88 3.94 -9.24 -7.24
CA GLN A 88 4.54 -9.91 -6.09
C GLN A 88 4.79 -8.94 -4.94
N GLU A 89 5.24 -7.72 -5.25
CA GLU A 89 5.42 -6.66 -4.27
C GLU A 89 4.11 -6.26 -3.62
N HIS A 90 3.02 -6.15 -4.40
CA HIS A 90 1.68 -5.91 -3.86
C HIS A 90 1.29 -6.96 -2.83
N THR A 91 1.46 -8.22 -3.18
CA THR A 91 1.14 -9.33 -2.29
C THR A 91 1.95 -9.23 -1.00
N TRP A 92 3.24 -8.93 -1.12
CA TRP A 92 4.12 -8.79 0.04
C TRP A 92 3.69 -7.62 0.95
N VAL A 93 3.37 -6.47 0.35
CA VAL A 93 2.93 -5.28 1.10
C VAL A 93 1.65 -5.58 1.89
N ILE A 94 0.67 -6.21 1.25
CA ILE A 94 -0.60 -6.54 1.89
C ILE A 94 -0.38 -7.53 3.03
N LYS A 95 0.44 -8.56 2.82
CA LYS A 95 0.76 -9.54 3.87
C LYS A 95 1.50 -8.89 5.04
N SER A 96 2.47 -8.02 4.76
CA SER A 96 3.21 -7.30 5.80
C SER A 96 2.30 -6.43 6.63
N LEU A 97 1.38 -5.73 5.98
CA LEU A 97 0.41 -4.88 6.66
C LEU A 97 -0.46 -5.70 7.61
N LYS A 98 -1.01 -6.81 7.13
CA LYS A 98 -1.85 -7.69 7.94
C LYS A 98 -1.09 -8.30 9.11
N SER A 99 0.16 -8.71 8.89
CA SER A 99 1.00 -9.25 9.96
C SER A 99 1.27 -8.22 11.04
N ASN A 100 1.56 -6.99 10.65
CA ASN A 100 1.80 -5.89 11.60
C ASN A 100 0.54 -5.57 12.40
N LEU A 101 -0.62 -5.58 11.76
CA LEU A 101 -1.89 -5.34 12.46
C LEU A 101 -2.17 -6.42 13.48
N LEU A 102 -1.94 -7.69 13.15
CA LEU A 102 -2.11 -8.81 14.10
C LEU A 102 -1.15 -8.67 15.28
N PHE A 103 0.09 -8.28 15.01
CA PHE A 103 1.06 -8.05 16.07
C PHE A 103 0.59 -6.95 17.03
N PHE A 104 0.08 -5.84 16.50
CA PHE A 104 -0.41 -4.74 17.32
C PHE A 104 -1.66 -5.12 18.11
N GLU A 105 -2.56 -5.91 17.54
CA GLU A 105 -3.74 -6.39 18.24
C GLU A 105 -3.36 -7.27 19.43
N ARG A 106 -2.37 -8.15 19.26
CA ARG A 106 -1.85 -8.97 20.33
C ARG A 106 -1.22 -8.12 21.43
N ALA A 107 -0.40 -7.16 21.07
CA ALA A 107 0.23 -6.25 22.02
C ALA A 107 -0.82 -5.46 22.81
N ARG A 108 -1.87 -5.01 22.11
CA ARG A 108 -2.96 -4.26 22.73
C ARG A 108 -3.78 -5.11 23.69
N SER A 109 -4.02 -6.38 23.36
CA SER A 109 -4.82 -7.27 24.21
C SER A 109 -4.08 -7.73 25.45
N HIS A 110 -2.76 -7.83 25.41
CA HIS A 110 -1.96 -8.29 26.53
C HIS A 110 -1.56 -7.18 27.49
N ASN A 111 -1.48 -5.94 27.00
CA ASN A 111 -1.12 -4.83 27.84
C ASN A 111 -1.56 -3.52 27.22
N SER A 112 -2.31 -2.76 27.97
CA SER A 112 -2.83 -1.47 27.50
C SER A 112 -1.73 -0.40 27.34
N SER A 113 -0.53 -0.63 27.87
CA SER A 113 0.58 0.29 27.71
C SER A 113 1.86 -0.47 27.40
N LEU A 114 2.37 -0.27 26.17
CA LEU A 114 3.70 -0.73 25.82
C LEU A 114 4.71 0.27 26.39
N SER A 115 5.56 -0.20 27.30
CA SER A 115 6.64 0.59 27.82
C SER A 115 7.68 0.84 26.70
N SER A 116 8.23 2.04 26.63
CA SER A 116 9.25 2.37 25.64
C SER A 116 10.53 1.53 25.78
N ASP A 117 10.70 0.87 26.92
CA ASP A 117 11.84 -0.01 27.18
C ASP A 117 11.55 -1.47 26.85
N SER A 118 10.31 -1.83 26.54
CA SER A 118 9.96 -3.21 26.27
C SER A 118 10.48 -3.66 24.90
N LYS A 119 10.81 -4.95 24.80
CA LYS A 119 11.20 -5.54 23.53
C LYS A 119 10.08 -5.43 22.50
N ASP A 120 8.83 -5.65 22.94
CA ASP A 120 7.68 -5.57 22.06
C ASP A 120 7.51 -4.17 21.46
N PHE A 121 7.76 -3.14 22.26
CA PHE A 121 7.73 -1.76 21.77
C PHE A 121 8.80 -1.52 20.70
N LYS A 122 10.03 -1.96 20.97
CA LYS A 122 11.15 -1.79 20.02
C LYS A 122 10.91 -2.57 18.72
N ASP A 123 10.40 -3.78 18.83
CA ASP A 123 10.07 -4.61 17.67
C ASP A 123 8.93 -3.99 16.87
N ALA A 124 7.91 -3.47 17.52
CA ALA A 124 6.79 -2.80 16.85
C ALA A 124 7.28 -1.58 16.09
N LYS A 125 8.09 -0.75 16.73
CA LYS A 125 8.64 0.45 16.12
C LYS A 125 9.49 0.12 14.89
N LYS A 126 10.33 -0.91 15.00
CA LYS A 126 11.17 -1.37 13.89
C LYS A 126 10.31 -1.87 12.73
N ASN A 127 9.32 -2.71 13.02
CA ASN A 127 8.45 -3.28 12.00
C ASN A 127 7.65 -2.20 11.27
N ILE A 128 7.15 -1.21 12.00
CA ILE A 128 6.43 -0.10 11.40
C ILE A 128 7.35 0.72 10.50
N ASN A 129 8.57 1.02 10.96
CA ASN A 129 9.53 1.76 10.15
C ASN A 129 9.85 1.04 8.84
N GLU A 130 10.09 -0.26 8.91
CA GLU A 130 10.35 -1.06 7.71
C GLU A 130 9.17 -1.05 6.76
N PHE A 131 7.96 -1.16 7.28
CA PHE A 131 6.75 -1.09 6.49
C PHE A 131 6.63 0.25 5.76
N VAL A 132 6.88 1.35 6.47
CA VAL A 132 6.81 2.70 5.88
C VAL A 132 7.81 2.84 4.72
N ILE A 133 9.05 2.42 4.94
CA ILE A 133 10.10 2.50 3.93
C ILE A 133 9.72 1.70 2.69
N ASN A 134 9.27 0.49 2.88
CA ASN A 134 8.93 -0.42 1.77
C ASN A 134 7.69 0.06 1.01
N LEU A 135 6.70 0.58 1.71
CA LEU A 135 5.49 1.09 1.07
C LEU A 135 5.79 2.33 0.22
N ARG A 136 6.61 3.24 0.72
CA ARG A 136 7.04 4.42 -0.05
C ARG A 136 7.77 4.01 -1.31
N LYS A 137 8.71 3.08 -1.19
CA LYS A 137 9.45 2.58 -2.35
C LYS A 137 8.51 1.96 -3.37
N HIS A 138 7.53 1.21 -2.91
CA HIS A 138 6.54 0.58 -3.77
C HIS A 138 5.73 1.61 -4.56
N PHE A 139 5.24 2.66 -3.90
CA PHE A 139 4.51 3.74 -4.57
C PHE A 139 5.39 4.48 -5.59
N GLU A 140 6.65 4.69 -5.25
CA GLU A 140 7.59 5.32 -6.15
C GLU A 140 7.80 4.47 -7.41
N GLU A 141 7.95 3.16 -7.26
CA GLU A 141 8.07 2.24 -8.39
C GLU A 141 6.81 2.24 -9.26
N GLU A 142 5.64 2.31 -8.66
CA GLU A 142 4.40 2.41 -9.42
C GLU A 142 4.36 3.68 -10.27
N GLU A 143 4.71 4.82 -9.70
CA GLU A 143 4.67 6.09 -10.42
C GLU A 143 5.74 6.20 -11.49
N GLN A 144 6.90 5.60 -11.27
CA GLN A 144 8.02 5.68 -12.22
C GLN A 144 7.97 4.60 -13.29
N ILE A 145 7.40 3.45 -12.99
CA ILE A 145 7.43 2.28 -13.89
C ILE A 145 6.03 1.87 -14.35
N VAL A 146 5.16 1.55 -13.39
CA VAL A 146 3.86 0.94 -13.70
C VAL A 146 2.93 1.89 -14.44
N PHE A 147 2.77 3.10 -13.93
CA PHE A 147 1.86 4.05 -14.55
C PHE A 147 2.32 4.48 -15.95
N PRO A 148 3.59 4.85 -16.16
CA PRO A 148 4.06 5.15 -17.52
C PRO A 148 3.95 3.96 -18.47
N LEU A 149 4.26 2.75 -17.99
CA LEU A 149 4.17 1.54 -18.79
C LEU A 149 2.72 1.24 -19.20
N THR A 150 1.78 1.42 -18.27
CA THR A 150 0.37 1.23 -18.56
C THR A 150 -0.13 2.22 -19.61
N LEU A 151 0.27 3.49 -19.49
CA LEU A 151 -0.12 4.51 -20.46
C LEU A 151 0.42 4.19 -21.85
N ARG A 152 1.66 3.74 -21.96
CA ARG A 152 2.24 3.34 -23.23
C ARG A 152 1.52 2.14 -23.82
N ALA A 153 1.23 1.14 -23.00
CA ALA A 153 0.53 -0.04 -23.44
C ALA A 153 -0.90 0.27 -23.92
N GLU A 154 -1.59 1.15 -23.21
CA GLU A 154 -2.94 1.59 -23.59
C GLU A 154 -2.93 2.37 -24.91
N ALA A 155 -1.88 3.12 -25.17
CA ALA A 155 -1.76 3.94 -26.38
C ALA A 155 -1.43 3.11 -27.64
N THR A 156 -1.01 1.85 -27.51
CA THR A 156 -0.60 1.00 -28.62
C THR A 156 -1.75 0.21 -29.25
N ASN A 157 -2.92 0.71 -29.24
CA ASN A 157 -4.05 0.04 -29.91
C ASN A 157 -3.94 0.13 -31.42
#